data_04bf51a97628fdd80f79e6af76542dfc
#
_entry.id   04bf51a97628fdd80f79e6af76542dfc
#
_cell.length_a   1.000
_cell.length_b   1.000
_cell.length_c   1.000
_cell.angle_alpha   90.00
_cell.angle_beta   90.00
_cell.angle_gamma   90.00
#
_symmetry.space_group_name_H-M   'P 1'
#
loop_
_entity.id
_entity.type
_entity.pdbx_description
1 polymer ?
#
loop_
_entity_poly.entity_id
_entity_poly.type
_entity_poly.pdbx_seq_one_letter_code
_entity_poly.pdbx_strand_id
1 'polypeptide(L)'
;MEQTNKIQEILGDKLIKVEGGNIVPVDFNTFYGTFSAKGEYVCLYFGAHWAPPSRLFTSALKDKFYDAIDKDEETKGKVEVVFVTDDRAPDHFERNFKKMPWYSIPYDEEHRRQTLKSKYGICELPSLVVVSAATGDVVTHDGRNMISDGKNALAKWNDMQTQIQQ
;
A
#
# COMPACT_ATOMS: atom_id res chain seq x y z
N MET A 1 -27.55 -11.40 1.17
CA MET A 1 -26.88 -10.09 1.32
C MET A 1 -25.43 -10.21 0.89
N GLU A 2 -25.06 -9.40 -0.05
CA GLU A 2 -23.66 -9.35 -0.44
C GLU A 2 -22.85 -8.68 0.67
N GLN A 3 -21.79 -9.36 1.09
CA GLN A 3 -20.85 -8.77 2.03
C GLN A 3 -19.96 -7.80 1.26
N THR A 4 -19.90 -6.56 1.74
CA THR A 4 -19.03 -5.56 1.16
C THR A 4 -17.58 -5.95 1.42
N ASN A 5 -16.75 -5.90 0.39
CA ASN A 5 -15.32 -6.17 0.51
C ASN A 5 -14.66 -4.99 1.23
N LYS A 6 -14.08 -5.25 2.40
CA LYS A 6 -13.47 -4.19 3.23
C LYS A 6 -12.29 -3.52 2.53
N ILE A 7 -11.53 -4.28 1.77
CA ILE A 7 -10.40 -3.70 1.01
C ILE A 7 -10.93 -2.81 -0.11
N GLN A 8 -12.03 -3.21 -0.76
CA GLN A 8 -12.65 -2.38 -1.80
C GLN A 8 -13.20 -1.07 -1.23
N GLU A 9 -13.76 -1.10 -0.02
CA GLU A 9 -14.21 0.11 0.66
C GLU A 9 -13.06 1.10 0.87
N ILE A 10 -11.87 0.58 1.17
CA ILE A 10 -10.67 1.40 1.38
C ILE A 10 -10.13 1.92 0.05
N LEU A 11 -9.90 1.02 -0.90
CA LEU A 11 -9.18 1.33 -2.14
C LEU A 11 -10.06 1.91 -3.24
N GLY A 12 -11.37 1.61 -3.22
CA GLY A 12 -12.26 1.99 -4.32
C GLY A 12 -12.20 1.01 -5.46
N ASP A 13 -12.82 1.36 -6.58
CA ASP A 13 -12.97 0.47 -7.73
C ASP A 13 -11.83 0.57 -8.73
N LYS A 14 -11.02 1.62 -8.64
CA LYS A 14 -10.00 1.95 -9.64
C LYS A 14 -8.62 2.05 -9.00
N LEU A 15 -7.68 1.34 -9.58
CA LEU A 15 -6.26 1.41 -9.23
C LEU A 15 -5.46 1.64 -10.50
N ILE A 16 -4.18 1.93 -10.34
CA ILE A 16 -3.24 2.02 -11.45
C ILE A 16 -1.95 1.30 -11.07
N LYS A 17 -1.20 0.88 -12.09
CA LYS A 17 0.15 0.31 -11.92
C LYS A 17 1.01 0.70 -13.11
N VAL A 18 2.31 0.47 -13.00
CA VAL A 18 3.25 0.70 -14.10
C VAL A 18 3.49 -0.62 -14.82
N GLU A 19 3.30 -0.62 -16.14
CA GLU A 19 3.50 -1.79 -16.96
C GLU A 19 4.20 -1.36 -18.26
N GLY A 20 5.39 -1.91 -18.50
CA GLY A 20 6.17 -1.53 -19.69
C GLY A 20 6.54 -0.05 -19.73
N GLY A 21 6.77 0.56 -18.56
CA GLY A 21 7.09 1.98 -18.45
C GLY A 21 5.89 2.91 -18.53
N ASN A 22 4.68 2.39 -18.69
CA ASN A 22 3.46 3.18 -18.80
C ASN A 22 2.55 2.93 -17.59
N ILE A 23 1.81 3.97 -17.19
CA ILE A 23 0.79 3.85 -16.14
C ILE A 23 -0.48 3.32 -16.79
N VAL A 24 -0.97 2.18 -16.30
CA VAL A 24 -2.16 1.54 -16.85
C VAL A 24 -3.23 1.36 -15.77
N PRO A 25 -4.53 1.44 -16.15
CA PRO A 25 -5.60 1.23 -15.19
C PRO A 25 -5.76 -0.24 -14.83
N VAL A 26 -6.14 -0.50 -13.58
CA VAL A 26 -6.44 -1.84 -13.08
C VAL A 26 -7.70 -1.73 -12.26
N ASP A 27 -8.77 -2.44 -12.64
CA ASP A 27 -9.96 -2.40 -11.81
C ASP A 27 -9.74 -3.22 -10.52
N PHE A 28 -10.55 -2.94 -9.50
CA PHE A 28 -10.40 -3.59 -8.21
C PHE A 28 -10.54 -5.11 -8.32
N ASN A 29 -11.47 -5.59 -9.13
CA ASN A 29 -11.70 -7.03 -9.25
C ASN A 29 -10.48 -7.76 -9.82
N THR A 30 -9.81 -7.15 -10.79
CA THR A 30 -8.56 -7.71 -11.34
C THR A 30 -7.45 -7.75 -10.29
N PHE A 31 -7.29 -6.65 -9.57
CA PHE A 31 -6.31 -6.58 -8.47
C PHE A 31 -6.61 -7.64 -7.40
N TYR A 32 -7.85 -7.68 -6.93
CA TYR A 32 -8.24 -8.54 -5.83
C TYR A 32 -8.24 -10.02 -6.22
N GLY A 33 -8.55 -10.32 -7.47
CA GLY A 33 -8.52 -11.69 -7.98
C GLY A 33 -7.14 -12.34 -7.84
N THR A 34 -6.09 -11.56 -8.08
CA THR A 34 -4.71 -12.04 -7.88
C THR A 34 -4.32 -11.99 -6.41
N PHE A 35 -4.59 -10.85 -5.75
CA PHE A 35 -4.17 -10.63 -4.37
C PHE A 35 -4.82 -11.60 -3.40
N SER A 36 -6.10 -11.90 -3.57
CA SER A 36 -6.86 -12.72 -2.62
C SER A 36 -6.36 -14.15 -2.49
N ALA A 37 -5.59 -14.65 -3.47
CA ALA A 37 -5.08 -16.01 -3.43
C ALA A 37 -4.20 -16.27 -2.20
N LYS A 38 -3.37 -15.29 -1.83
CA LYS A 38 -2.44 -15.41 -0.70
C LYS A 38 -2.38 -14.16 0.17
N GLY A 39 -3.09 -13.09 -0.21
CA GLY A 39 -2.96 -11.78 0.42
C GLY A 39 -3.42 -11.76 1.86
N GLU A 40 -2.55 -11.25 2.74
CA GLU A 40 -2.82 -11.09 4.16
C GLU A 40 -2.83 -9.62 4.59
N TYR A 41 -2.02 -8.78 3.93
CA TYR A 41 -1.85 -7.38 4.32
C TYR A 41 -1.83 -6.46 3.11
N VAL A 42 -2.45 -5.30 3.26
CA VAL A 42 -2.31 -4.19 2.33
C VAL A 42 -1.61 -3.06 3.07
N CYS A 43 -0.52 -2.57 2.49
CA CYS A 43 0.25 -1.47 3.05
C CYS A 43 -0.09 -0.20 2.27
N LEU A 44 -0.69 0.77 2.95
CA LEU A 44 -1.02 2.06 2.35
C LEU A 44 0.18 2.99 2.54
N TYR A 45 0.83 3.34 1.44
CA TYR A 45 2.00 4.19 1.45
C TYR A 45 1.61 5.62 1.11
N PHE A 46 1.66 6.51 2.11
CA PHE A 46 1.39 7.94 1.94
C PHE A 46 2.71 8.67 1.74
N GLY A 47 2.86 9.30 0.59
CA GLY A 47 4.11 10.00 0.28
C GLY A 47 3.93 11.03 -0.81
N ALA A 48 5.00 11.79 -1.09
CA ALA A 48 5.00 12.81 -2.12
C ALA A 48 6.40 13.06 -2.64
N HIS A 49 6.48 13.41 -3.91
CA HIS A 49 7.76 13.77 -4.55
C HIS A 49 8.41 14.98 -3.88
N TRP A 50 7.60 15.96 -3.44
CA TRP A 50 8.12 17.19 -2.82
C TRP A 50 8.69 16.98 -1.43
N ALA A 51 8.44 15.82 -0.81
CA ALA A 51 8.96 15.50 0.53
C ALA A 51 10.21 14.63 0.39
N PRO A 52 11.43 15.18 0.58
CA PRO A 52 12.66 14.41 0.39
C PRO A 52 12.72 13.08 1.13
N PRO A 53 12.25 12.99 2.40
CA PRO A 53 12.22 11.69 3.08
C PRO A 53 11.40 10.64 2.37
N SER A 54 10.35 11.03 1.62
CA SER A 54 9.53 10.07 0.88
C SER A 54 10.33 9.37 -0.22
N ARG A 55 11.20 10.10 -0.90
CA ARG A 55 12.02 9.51 -1.98
C ARG A 55 12.97 8.45 -1.45
N LEU A 56 13.61 8.73 -0.31
CA LEU A 56 14.49 7.76 0.33
C LEU A 56 13.69 6.54 0.82
N PHE A 57 12.51 6.80 1.35
CA PHE A 57 11.65 5.74 1.84
C PHE A 57 11.15 4.85 0.70
N THR A 58 10.81 5.41 -0.46
CA THR A 58 10.37 4.63 -1.62
C THR A 58 11.42 3.60 -2.00
N SER A 59 12.69 4.00 -2.08
CA SER A 59 13.78 3.07 -2.39
C SER A 59 13.93 1.99 -1.32
N ALA A 60 13.87 2.38 -0.05
CA ALA A 60 13.99 1.43 1.05
C ALA A 60 12.82 0.45 1.08
N LEU A 61 11.60 0.94 0.88
CA LEU A 61 10.40 0.10 0.84
C LEU A 61 10.50 -0.95 -0.26
N LYS A 62 10.96 -0.53 -1.44
CA LYS A 62 11.15 -1.45 -2.55
C LYS A 62 12.25 -2.46 -2.26
N ASP A 63 13.45 -1.99 -1.94
CA ASP A 63 14.63 -2.85 -1.87
C ASP A 63 14.65 -3.73 -0.63
N LYS A 64 14.26 -3.19 0.52
CA LYS A 64 14.36 -3.90 1.79
C LYS A 64 13.12 -4.72 2.15
N PHE A 65 11.97 -4.38 1.59
CA PHE A 65 10.72 -5.01 1.98
C PHE A 65 10.00 -5.66 0.80
N TYR A 66 9.59 -4.87 -0.19
CA TYR A 66 8.73 -5.36 -1.28
C TYR A 66 9.41 -6.47 -2.09
N ASP A 67 10.65 -6.23 -2.50
CA ASP A 67 11.41 -7.22 -3.26
C ASP A 67 11.75 -8.45 -2.41
N ALA A 68 12.03 -8.25 -1.11
CA ALA A 68 12.32 -9.35 -0.20
C ALA A 68 11.10 -10.27 -0.02
N ILE A 69 9.91 -9.69 0.11
CA ILE A 69 8.65 -10.44 0.20
C ILE A 69 8.42 -11.26 -1.08
N ASP A 70 8.64 -10.65 -2.24
CA ASP A 70 8.39 -11.27 -3.53
C ASP A 70 9.37 -12.40 -3.86
N LYS A 71 10.58 -12.33 -3.34
CA LYS A 71 11.62 -13.35 -3.60
C LYS A 71 11.50 -14.58 -2.75
N ASP A 72 10.74 -14.54 -1.67
CA ASP A 72 10.62 -15.65 -0.72
C ASP A 72 9.33 -16.40 -0.98
N GLU A 73 9.42 -17.69 -1.26
CA GLU A 73 8.25 -18.52 -1.57
C GLU A 73 7.23 -18.57 -0.44
N GLU A 74 7.65 -18.42 0.81
CA GLU A 74 6.74 -18.43 1.95
C GLU A 74 5.95 -17.14 2.09
N THR A 75 6.49 -16.01 1.61
CA THR A 75 5.86 -14.70 1.77
C THR A 75 5.32 -14.12 0.47
N LYS A 76 5.72 -14.65 -0.65
CA LYS A 76 5.30 -14.15 -1.97
C LYS A 76 3.78 -14.09 -2.07
N GLY A 77 3.28 -12.92 -2.45
CA GLY A 77 1.84 -12.69 -2.63
C GLY A 77 1.08 -12.35 -1.36
N LYS A 78 1.71 -12.38 -0.19
CA LYS A 78 1.03 -12.10 1.08
C LYS A 78 0.82 -10.61 1.33
N VAL A 79 1.61 -9.76 0.71
CA VAL A 79 1.55 -8.31 0.95
C VAL A 79 1.44 -7.58 -0.39
N GLU A 80 0.61 -6.57 -0.43
CA GLU A 80 0.59 -5.63 -1.54
C GLU A 80 0.67 -4.21 -1.01
N VAL A 81 1.33 -3.35 -1.76
CA VAL A 81 1.49 -1.94 -1.41
C VAL A 81 0.63 -1.11 -2.36
N VAL A 82 -0.06 -0.13 -1.81
CA VAL A 82 -0.85 0.82 -2.59
C VAL A 82 -0.42 2.24 -2.20
N PHE A 83 0.08 2.97 -3.18
CA PHE A 83 0.53 4.35 -2.99
C PHE A 83 -0.66 5.30 -2.95
N VAL A 84 -0.65 6.23 -2.00
CA VAL A 84 -1.62 7.31 -1.88
C VAL A 84 -0.83 8.61 -1.90
N THR A 85 -0.86 9.30 -3.04
CA THR A 85 0.01 10.47 -3.23
C THR A 85 -0.53 11.72 -2.57
N ASP A 86 0.41 12.55 -2.10
CA ASP A 86 0.14 13.94 -1.72
C ASP A 86 0.84 14.89 -2.69
N ASP A 87 1.20 14.42 -3.88
CA ASP A 87 1.78 15.26 -4.93
C ASP A 87 0.76 16.33 -5.36
N ARG A 88 1.30 17.47 -5.77
CA ARG A 88 0.49 18.67 -6.05
C ARG A 88 0.25 18.91 -7.54
N ALA A 89 0.80 18.05 -8.40
CA ALA A 89 0.62 18.15 -9.84
C ALA A 89 0.65 16.76 -10.47
N PRO A 90 -0.16 16.52 -11.52
CA PRO A 90 -0.22 15.19 -12.15
C PRO A 90 1.13 14.71 -12.69
N ASP A 91 1.93 15.60 -13.27
CA ASP A 91 3.23 15.25 -13.83
C ASP A 91 4.24 14.87 -12.74
N HIS A 92 4.19 15.53 -11.59
CA HIS A 92 5.02 15.17 -10.44
C HIS A 92 4.66 13.76 -9.94
N PHE A 93 3.36 13.49 -9.82
CA PHE A 93 2.88 12.17 -9.44
C PHE A 93 3.35 11.10 -10.42
N GLU A 94 3.17 11.33 -11.72
CA GLU A 94 3.51 10.34 -12.73
C GLU A 94 5.01 9.97 -12.68
N ARG A 95 5.88 10.97 -12.61
CA ARG A 95 7.32 10.74 -12.52
C ARG A 95 7.69 9.98 -11.26
N ASN A 96 7.03 10.30 -10.15
CA ASN A 96 7.27 9.64 -8.88
C ASN A 96 6.79 8.19 -8.92
N PHE A 97 5.55 7.98 -9.38
CA PHE A 97 4.94 6.65 -9.38
C PHE A 97 5.61 5.70 -10.38
N LYS A 98 6.13 6.19 -11.49
CA LYS A 98 6.81 5.34 -12.48
C LYS A 98 8.02 4.60 -11.93
N LYS A 99 8.53 5.01 -10.79
CA LYS A 99 9.65 4.35 -10.11
C LYS A 99 9.19 3.24 -9.16
N MET A 100 7.88 3.06 -9.01
CA MET A 100 7.31 2.15 -8.02
C MET A 100 6.79 0.87 -8.67
N PRO A 101 7.05 -0.31 -8.07
CA PRO A 101 6.63 -1.59 -8.65
C PRO A 101 5.24 -2.05 -8.18
N TRP A 102 4.56 -1.26 -7.36
CA TRP A 102 3.27 -1.62 -6.78
C TRP A 102 2.14 -0.78 -7.38
N TYR A 103 0.96 -0.84 -6.76
CA TYR A 103 -0.23 -0.14 -7.21
C TYR A 103 -0.33 1.25 -6.61
N SER A 104 -1.23 2.07 -7.14
CA SER A 104 -1.55 3.38 -6.59
C SER A 104 -3.05 3.67 -6.74
N ILE A 105 -3.56 4.48 -5.83
CA ILE A 105 -4.82 5.19 -6.04
C ILE A 105 -4.57 6.18 -7.18
N PRO A 106 -5.45 6.26 -8.18
CA PRO A 106 -5.27 7.24 -9.26
C PRO A 106 -5.19 8.67 -8.72
N TYR A 107 -4.34 9.47 -9.36
CA TYR A 107 -4.14 10.87 -8.94
C TYR A 107 -5.46 11.65 -8.95
N ASP A 108 -6.31 11.43 -9.96
CA ASP A 108 -7.58 12.15 -10.11
C ASP A 108 -8.67 11.72 -9.11
N GLU A 109 -8.44 10.67 -8.35
CA GLU A 109 -9.32 10.26 -7.26
C GLU A 109 -9.00 11.08 -6.00
N GLU A 110 -9.07 12.41 -6.12
CA GLU A 110 -8.67 13.33 -5.05
C GLU A 110 -9.49 13.14 -3.77
N HIS A 111 -10.79 12.97 -3.91
CA HIS A 111 -11.65 12.77 -2.75
C HIS A 111 -11.24 11.53 -1.96
N ARG A 112 -10.95 10.43 -2.66
CA ARG A 112 -10.50 9.20 -2.00
C ARG A 112 -9.16 9.39 -1.29
N ARG A 113 -8.22 10.05 -1.95
CA ARG A 113 -6.90 10.31 -1.36
C ARG A 113 -7.03 11.12 -0.07
N GLN A 114 -7.87 12.15 -0.08
CA GLN A 114 -8.09 12.99 1.09
C GLN A 114 -8.85 12.23 2.19
N THR A 115 -9.82 11.41 1.81
CA THR A 115 -10.56 10.58 2.76
C THR A 115 -9.65 9.61 3.47
N LEU A 116 -8.74 8.95 2.75
CA LEU A 116 -7.78 8.01 3.34
C LEU A 116 -6.80 8.71 4.27
N LYS A 117 -6.29 9.85 3.85
CA LYS A 117 -5.38 10.65 4.66
C LYS A 117 -6.03 11.03 5.98
N SER A 118 -7.28 11.45 5.93
CA SER A 118 -8.06 11.84 7.11
C SER A 118 -8.39 10.62 7.99
N LYS A 119 -8.84 9.53 7.36
CA LYS A 119 -9.22 8.30 8.07
C LYS A 119 -8.09 7.74 8.93
N TYR A 120 -6.87 7.76 8.41
CA TYR A 120 -5.72 7.21 9.11
C TYR A 120 -4.89 8.26 9.85
N GLY A 121 -5.37 9.51 9.90
CA GLY A 121 -4.73 10.57 10.66
C GLY A 121 -3.31 10.88 10.23
N ILE A 122 -3.07 10.91 8.91
CA ILE A 122 -1.73 11.10 8.36
C ILE A 122 -1.28 12.54 8.57
N CYS A 123 -0.24 12.74 9.37
CA CYS A 123 0.34 14.05 9.67
C CYS A 123 1.74 14.21 9.09
N GLU A 124 2.41 13.12 8.79
CA GLU A 124 3.80 13.12 8.32
C GLU A 124 3.93 12.31 7.04
N LEU A 125 4.86 12.69 6.18
CA LEU A 125 5.23 11.94 4.98
C LEU A 125 6.72 11.61 5.04
N PRO A 126 7.10 10.35 4.77
CA PRO A 126 6.24 9.23 4.41
C PRO A 126 5.58 8.57 5.61
N SER A 127 4.43 7.94 5.38
CA SER A 127 3.76 7.09 6.36
C SER A 127 3.36 5.77 5.69
N LEU A 128 3.40 4.70 6.46
CA LEU A 128 2.99 3.38 5.96
C LEU A 128 2.02 2.76 6.96
N VAL A 129 0.77 2.65 6.56
CA VAL A 129 -0.28 2.06 7.39
C VAL A 129 -0.55 0.66 6.88
N VAL A 130 -0.45 -0.33 7.76
CA VAL A 130 -0.67 -1.73 7.41
C VAL A 130 -2.08 -2.12 7.83
N VAL A 131 -2.87 -2.63 6.89
CA VAL A 131 -4.23 -3.09 7.18
C VAL A 131 -4.36 -4.58 6.89
N SER A 132 -5.22 -5.25 7.65
CA SER A 132 -5.52 -6.66 7.45
C SER A 132 -6.39 -6.86 6.23
N ALA A 133 -5.99 -7.76 5.34
CA ALA A 133 -6.81 -8.09 4.17
C ALA A 133 -8.13 -8.74 4.57
N ALA A 134 -8.13 -9.49 5.67
CA ALA A 134 -9.31 -10.22 6.10
C ALA A 134 -10.40 -9.31 6.69
N THR A 135 -9.98 -8.29 7.45
CA THR A 135 -10.92 -7.45 8.22
C THR A 135 -10.96 -6.00 7.77
N GLY A 136 -9.93 -5.53 7.08
CA GLY A 136 -9.78 -4.11 6.75
C GLY A 136 -9.33 -3.24 7.91
N ASP A 137 -9.09 -3.85 9.09
CA ASP A 137 -8.65 -3.12 10.27
C ASP A 137 -7.16 -2.80 10.23
N VAL A 138 -6.79 -1.71 10.90
CA VAL A 138 -5.38 -1.31 11.00
C VAL A 138 -4.63 -2.32 11.87
N VAL A 139 -3.53 -2.84 11.34
CA VAL A 139 -2.59 -3.68 12.09
C VAL A 139 -1.59 -2.78 12.82
N THR A 140 -1.03 -1.80 12.10
CA THR A 140 -0.11 -0.83 12.67
C THR A 140 -0.07 0.43 11.83
N HIS A 141 0.07 1.59 12.48
CA HIS A 141 0.36 2.87 11.84
C HIS A 141 1.87 3.09 11.66
N ASP A 142 2.69 2.20 12.21
CA ASP A 142 4.14 2.37 12.27
C ASP A 142 4.90 1.47 11.28
N GLY A 143 4.25 1.14 10.17
CA GLY A 143 4.88 0.32 9.14
C GLY A 143 6.18 0.90 8.61
N ARG A 144 6.27 2.25 8.58
CA ARG A 144 7.48 2.94 8.13
C ARG A 144 8.74 2.46 8.84
N ASN A 145 8.66 2.23 10.15
CA ASN A 145 9.81 1.81 10.94
C ASN A 145 10.04 0.31 10.92
N MET A 146 9.17 -0.45 10.26
CA MET A 146 9.23 -1.92 10.25
C MET A 146 9.74 -2.51 8.94
N ILE A 147 9.83 -1.72 7.88
CA ILE A 147 10.23 -2.25 6.56
C ILE A 147 11.65 -2.79 6.54
N SER A 148 12.54 -2.28 7.39
CA SER A 148 13.91 -2.77 7.46
C SER A 148 13.99 -4.20 8.01
N ASP A 149 12.94 -4.70 8.63
CA ASP A 149 12.86 -6.09 9.08
C ASP A 149 12.62 -7.07 7.91
N GLY A 150 12.32 -6.53 6.71
CA GLY A 150 12.04 -7.34 5.55
C GLY A 150 10.86 -8.29 5.80
N LYS A 151 11.01 -9.55 5.37
CA LYS A 151 9.94 -10.54 5.55
C LYS A 151 9.61 -10.82 7.02
N ASN A 152 10.51 -10.51 7.94
CA ASN A 152 10.27 -10.73 9.38
C ASN A 152 9.20 -9.79 9.93
N ALA A 153 8.90 -8.69 9.24
CA ALA A 153 7.82 -7.80 9.63
C ALA A 153 6.46 -8.53 9.65
N LEU A 154 6.27 -9.51 8.77
CA LEU A 154 5.00 -10.25 8.70
C LEU A 154 4.72 -11.01 9.99
N ALA A 155 5.75 -11.61 10.60
CA ALA A 155 5.57 -12.29 11.87
C ALA A 155 5.15 -11.33 12.97
N LYS A 156 5.72 -10.13 12.97
CA LYS A 156 5.35 -9.09 13.93
C LYS A 156 3.91 -8.63 13.72
N TRP A 157 3.49 -8.47 12.47
CA TRP A 157 2.11 -8.08 12.16
C TRP A 157 1.11 -9.17 12.57
N ASN A 158 1.46 -10.44 12.36
CA ASN A 158 0.62 -11.55 12.81
C ASN A 158 0.43 -11.52 14.33
N ASP A 159 1.49 -11.24 15.08
CA ASP A 159 1.41 -11.12 16.54
C ASP A 159 0.53 -9.93 16.95
N MET A 160 0.66 -8.80 16.26
CA MET A 160 -0.16 -7.63 16.53
C MET A 160 -1.63 -7.89 16.28
N GLN A 161 -1.98 -8.61 15.21
CA GLN A 161 -3.37 -8.98 14.93
C GLN A 161 -3.95 -9.88 16.02
N THR A 162 -3.18 -10.83 16.49
CA THR A 162 -3.61 -11.75 17.55
C THR A 162 -3.95 -10.97 18.82
N GLN A 163 -3.12 -9.98 19.17
CA GLN A 163 -3.35 -9.14 20.34
C GLN A 163 -4.62 -8.29 20.20
N ILE A 164 -4.88 -7.77 19.02
CA ILE A 164 -6.07 -6.94 18.75
C ILE A 164 -7.36 -7.78 18.88
N GLN A 165 -7.30 -9.05 18.51
CA GLN A 165 -8.47 -9.95 18.56
C GLN A 165 -8.76 -10.49 19.95
N GLN A 166 -7.87 -10.30 20.90
CA GLN A 166 -8.09 -10.66 22.30
C GLN A 166 -8.71 -9.49 23.04
#